data_187303c2e42c617bef7f49cdf126405e
#
_entry.id   187303c2e42c617bef7f49cdf126405e
#
_cell.length_a   1.000
_cell.length_b   1.000
_cell.length_c   1.000
_cell.angle_alpha   90.00
_cell.angle_beta   90.00
_cell.angle_gamma   90.00
#
_symmetry.space_group_name_H-M   'P 1'
#
loop_
_entity.id
_entity.type
_entity.pdbx_description
1 polymer ?
#
loop_
_entity_poly.entity_id
_entity_poly.type
_entity_poly.pdbx_seq_one_letter_code
_entity_poly.pdbx_strand_id
1 'polypeptide(L)'
;MTVSLEFLGGARTVTGSSYLVRTSRAQVIIDCGLFQGTPNESIRNRVPPDYDPTTVDAVLLTHAHLDHCGRLPLLVKWGYNGPIYTTMGTIELATLVLLDSGRLQEEFAKREMRWEKRHPDLVEADDAKQLRQYEAALELAHDGDEIGAPAVAGMPTLLHWDT
;
A
#
# COMPACT_ATOMS: atom_id res chain seq x y z
N MET A 1 23.19 18.48 -10.32
CA MET A 1 21.82 17.95 -10.21
C MET A 1 21.88 16.76 -9.28
N THR A 2 21.13 16.77 -8.20
CA THR A 2 21.07 15.63 -7.26
C THR A 2 19.87 14.78 -7.66
N VAL A 3 20.08 13.47 -7.81
CA VAL A 3 19.02 12.47 -7.99
C VAL A 3 19.05 11.60 -6.76
N SER A 4 17.91 11.39 -6.11
CA SER A 4 17.74 10.45 -5.01
C SER A 4 16.86 9.29 -5.44
N LEU A 5 17.16 8.11 -4.94
CA LEU A 5 16.35 6.90 -5.06
C LEU A 5 16.00 6.43 -3.65
N GLU A 6 14.72 6.31 -3.38
CA GLU A 6 14.18 5.84 -2.12
C GLU A 6 13.49 4.50 -2.33
N PHE A 7 13.77 3.56 -1.45
CA PHE A 7 13.23 2.20 -1.49
C PHE A 7 12.00 2.12 -0.60
N LEU A 8 10.81 2.17 -1.18
CA LEU A 8 9.52 2.09 -0.46
C LEU A 8 9.09 0.63 -0.24
N GLY A 9 9.69 -0.30 -0.97
CA GLY A 9 9.47 -1.74 -0.90
C GLY A 9 10.34 -2.47 -1.90
N GLY A 10 10.31 -3.81 -1.90
CA GLY A 10 11.20 -4.63 -2.74
C GLY A 10 12.67 -4.64 -2.29
N ALA A 11 13.01 -3.92 -1.23
CA ALA A 11 14.30 -4.01 -0.55
C ALA A 11 14.08 -4.70 0.80
N ARG A 12 14.87 -5.72 1.12
CA ARG A 12 14.69 -6.63 2.27
C ARG A 12 13.35 -7.38 2.30
N THR A 13 12.51 -7.22 1.29
CA THR A 13 11.27 -7.99 1.07
C THR A 13 11.26 -8.50 -0.35
N VAL A 14 10.62 -9.65 -0.58
CA VAL A 14 10.51 -10.26 -1.92
C VAL A 14 9.41 -9.57 -2.72
N THR A 15 8.38 -9.05 -2.05
CA THR A 15 7.18 -8.45 -2.65
C THR A 15 7.03 -6.99 -2.25
N GLY A 16 6.07 -6.30 -2.84
CA GLY A 16 5.80 -4.89 -2.56
C GLY A 16 6.76 -3.94 -3.27
N SER A 17 7.18 -4.30 -4.50
CA SER A 17 8.09 -3.48 -5.31
C SER A 17 7.59 -2.05 -5.44
N SER A 18 8.37 -1.09 -4.96
CA SER A 18 8.04 0.33 -5.07
C SER A 18 9.28 1.19 -4.79
N TYR A 19 9.58 2.09 -5.70
CA TYR A 19 10.74 2.97 -5.62
C TYR A 19 10.34 4.39 -5.98
N LEU A 20 10.81 5.37 -5.20
CA LEU A 20 10.59 6.79 -5.48
C LEU A 20 11.89 7.44 -5.95
N VAL A 21 11.88 7.91 -7.18
CA VAL A 21 12.97 8.68 -7.78
C VAL A 21 12.65 10.16 -7.67
N ARG A 22 13.49 10.93 -6.99
CA ARG A 22 13.36 12.39 -6.91
C ARG A 22 14.50 13.07 -7.62
N THR A 23 14.16 14.09 -8.39
CA THR A 23 15.10 15.02 -9.02
C THR A 23 14.76 16.43 -8.58
N SER A 24 15.55 17.41 -9.01
CA SER A 24 15.22 18.84 -8.78
C SER A 24 13.96 19.32 -9.53
N ARG A 25 13.36 18.49 -10.43
CA ARG A 25 12.26 18.89 -11.30
C ARG A 25 11.08 17.91 -11.33
N ALA A 26 11.25 16.68 -10.85
CA ALA A 26 10.20 15.67 -10.91
C ALA A 26 10.36 14.60 -9.84
N GLN A 27 9.23 14.01 -9.45
CA GLN A 27 9.11 12.84 -8.60
C GLN A 27 8.41 11.73 -9.37
N VAL A 28 9.04 10.58 -9.49
CA VAL A 28 8.52 9.44 -10.27
C VAL A 28 8.54 8.19 -9.40
N ILE A 29 7.41 7.49 -9.34
CA ILE A 29 7.32 6.17 -8.70
C ILE A 29 7.56 5.09 -9.76
N ILE A 30 8.39 4.11 -9.43
CA ILE A 30 8.57 2.90 -10.21
C ILE A 30 7.91 1.76 -9.44
N ASP A 31 6.86 1.19 -10.01
CA ASP A 31 5.97 0.20 -9.39
C ASP A 31 5.29 0.69 -8.09
N CYS A 32 4.16 0.08 -7.78
CA CYS A 32 3.41 0.31 -6.54
C CYS A 32 2.74 -1.01 -6.14
N GLY A 33 3.56 -1.91 -5.62
CA GLY A 33 3.20 -3.32 -5.41
C GLY A 33 2.60 -3.62 -4.05
N LEU A 34 1.80 -4.71 -4.01
CA LEU A 34 1.31 -5.29 -2.77
C LEU A 34 2.42 -6.05 -2.05
N PHE A 35 2.53 -5.83 -0.75
CA PHE A 35 3.28 -6.70 0.15
C PHE A 35 2.50 -7.99 0.35
N GLN A 36 3.15 -9.13 0.14
CA GLN A 36 2.58 -10.47 0.27
C GLN A 36 3.47 -11.29 1.19
N GLY A 37 2.89 -12.19 1.98
CA GLY A 37 3.64 -13.03 2.91
C GLY A 37 2.96 -13.11 4.27
N THR A 38 3.70 -12.80 5.32
CA THR A 38 3.19 -12.83 6.69
C THR A 38 2.12 -11.75 6.94
N PRO A 39 1.26 -11.90 7.97
CA PRO A 39 0.32 -10.84 8.35
C PRO A 39 0.99 -9.48 8.58
N ASN A 40 2.19 -9.45 9.16
CA ASN A 40 2.96 -8.22 9.38
C ASN A 40 3.39 -7.53 8.07
N GLU A 41 3.73 -8.29 7.04
CA GLU A 41 4.02 -7.74 5.72
C GLU A 41 2.75 -7.21 5.05
N SER A 42 1.66 -7.96 5.14
CA SER A 42 0.37 -7.59 4.53
C SER A 42 -0.24 -6.32 5.13
N ILE A 43 0.00 -6.06 6.40
CA ILE A 43 -0.49 -4.85 7.08
C ILE A 43 0.10 -3.56 6.47
N ARG A 44 1.30 -3.63 5.91
CA ARG A 44 1.96 -2.52 5.20
C ARG A 44 1.16 -2.02 3.99
N ASN A 45 0.28 -2.84 3.43
CA ASN A 45 -0.61 -2.43 2.34
C ASN A 45 -1.66 -1.41 2.79
N ARG A 46 -1.96 -1.34 4.07
CA ARG A 46 -2.98 -0.43 4.65
C ARG A 46 -2.38 0.90 5.13
N VAL A 47 -1.05 0.97 5.22
CA VAL A 47 -0.33 2.16 5.68
C VAL A 47 -0.23 3.16 4.53
N PRO A 48 -0.67 4.41 4.71
CA PRO A 48 -0.40 5.47 3.76
C PRO A 48 1.11 5.65 3.55
N PRO A 49 1.54 6.09 2.37
CA PRO A 49 2.95 6.40 2.16
C PRO A 49 3.39 7.59 3.02
N ASP A 50 4.66 7.63 3.36
CA ASP A 50 5.31 8.73 4.08
C ASP A 50 5.66 9.94 3.18
N TYR A 51 5.34 9.86 1.89
CA TYR A 51 5.42 10.96 0.92
C TYR A 51 4.00 11.40 0.50
N ASP A 52 3.88 12.62 0.00
CA ASP A 52 2.61 13.15 -0.52
C ASP A 52 2.36 12.64 -1.95
N PRO A 53 1.37 11.74 -2.18
CA PRO A 53 1.07 11.22 -3.51
C PRO A 53 0.62 12.29 -4.51
N THR A 54 0.12 13.44 -4.05
CA THR A 54 -0.32 14.53 -4.92
C THR A 54 0.85 15.25 -5.59
N THR A 55 2.07 15.09 -5.07
CA THR A 55 3.30 15.69 -5.61
C THR A 55 4.04 14.78 -6.59
N VAL A 56 3.54 13.57 -6.81
CA VAL A 56 4.13 12.61 -7.74
C VAL A 56 3.70 12.96 -9.18
N ASP A 57 4.68 13.16 -10.06
CA ASP A 57 4.43 13.54 -11.45
C ASP A 57 4.03 12.35 -12.33
N ALA A 58 4.55 11.16 -12.06
CA ALA A 58 4.27 9.97 -12.86
C ALA A 58 4.53 8.67 -12.09
N VAL A 59 3.85 7.60 -12.52
CA VAL A 59 4.17 6.22 -12.17
C VAL A 59 4.68 5.49 -13.41
N LEU A 60 5.76 4.75 -13.28
CA LEU A 60 6.26 3.81 -14.28
C LEU A 60 5.94 2.40 -13.79
N LEU A 61 4.99 1.73 -14.42
CA LEU A 61 4.64 0.35 -14.10
C LEU A 61 5.43 -0.60 -14.99
N THR A 62 6.27 -1.44 -14.38
CA THR A 62 7.13 -2.38 -15.10
C THR A 62 6.32 -3.53 -15.70
N HIS A 63 5.43 -4.14 -14.91
CA HIS A 63 4.58 -5.24 -15.35
C HIS A 63 3.38 -5.45 -14.40
N ALA A 64 2.47 -6.36 -14.76
CA ALA A 64 1.15 -6.50 -14.15
C ALA A 64 1.05 -7.46 -12.95
N HIS A 65 2.15 -7.95 -12.38
CA HIS A 65 2.07 -8.74 -11.16
C HIS A 65 1.60 -7.87 -9.97
N LEU A 66 0.83 -8.45 -9.05
CA LEU A 66 0.26 -7.71 -7.91
C LEU A 66 1.31 -7.10 -6.99
N ASP A 67 2.46 -7.73 -6.84
CA ASP A 67 3.58 -7.20 -6.09
C ASP A 67 4.33 -6.04 -6.79
N HIS A 68 3.84 -5.63 -7.98
CA HIS A 68 4.28 -4.45 -8.73
C HIS A 68 3.17 -3.44 -8.99
N CYS A 69 1.90 -3.86 -9.12
CA CYS A 69 0.78 -2.97 -9.46
C CYS A 69 -0.32 -2.91 -8.40
N GLY A 70 -0.33 -3.81 -7.43
CA GLY A 70 -1.52 -4.07 -6.60
C GLY A 70 -1.90 -2.94 -5.64
N ARG A 71 -1.01 -1.98 -5.34
CA ARG A 71 -1.32 -0.79 -4.54
C ARG A 71 -1.63 0.45 -5.38
N LEU A 72 -1.63 0.37 -6.71
CA LEU A 72 -2.02 1.49 -7.57
C LEU A 72 -3.40 2.07 -7.23
N PRO A 73 -4.45 1.25 -6.97
CA PRO A 73 -5.74 1.79 -6.56
C PRO A 73 -5.69 2.57 -5.24
N LEU A 74 -4.85 2.13 -4.29
CA LEU A 74 -4.65 2.83 -3.03
C LEU A 74 -3.89 4.14 -3.24
N LEU A 75 -2.88 4.15 -4.10
CA LEU A 75 -2.14 5.36 -4.45
C LEU A 75 -3.09 6.45 -5.01
N VAL A 76 -4.02 6.05 -5.89
CA VAL A 76 -5.07 6.95 -6.41
C VAL A 76 -6.00 7.41 -5.29
N LYS A 77 -6.42 6.52 -4.40
CA LYS A 77 -7.23 6.86 -3.24
C LYS A 77 -6.55 7.87 -2.32
N TRP A 78 -5.24 7.82 -2.19
CA TRP A 78 -4.43 8.77 -1.41
C TRP A 78 -4.14 10.09 -2.13
N GLY A 79 -4.70 10.30 -3.33
CA GLY A 79 -4.69 11.58 -4.04
C GLY A 79 -3.82 11.64 -5.28
N TYR A 80 -3.15 10.55 -5.67
CA TYR A 80 -2.43 10.52 -6.93
C TYR A 80 -3.41 10.63 -8.11
N ASN A 81 -3.14 11.55 -9.04
CA ASN A 81 -3.95 11.78 -10.23
C ASN A 81 -3.11 11.94 -11.52
N GLY A 82 -1.83 11.63 -11.43
CA GLY A 82 -0.91 11.70 -12.57
C GLY A 82 -1.03 10.50 -13.53
N PRO A 83 -0.25 10.51 -14.62
CA PRO A 83 -0.22 9.42 -15.61
C PRO A 83 0.52 8.19 -15.10
N ILE A 84 0.04 7.01 -15.49
CA ILE A 84 0.74 5.73 -15.31
C ILE A 84 1.25 5.29 -16.67
N TYR A 85 2.56 5.20 -16.83
CA TYR A 85 3.22 4.76 -18.06
C TYR A 85 3.59 3.29 -17.96
N THR A 86 3.21 2.52 -18.96
CA THR A 86 3.53 1.10 -19.08
C THR A 86 3.38 0.61 -20.52
N THR A 87 3.63 -0.68 -20.78
CA THR A 87 3.41 -1.28 -22.10
C THR A 87 1.92 -1.62 -22.33
N MET A 88 1.49 -1.72 -23.59
CA MET A 88 0.11 -2.08 -23.95
C MET A 88 -0.33 -3.41 -23.32
N GLY A 89 0.51 -4.44 -23.40
CA GLY A 89 0.19 -5.74 -22.79
C GLY A 89 0.06 -5.67 -21.28
N THR A 90 0.84 -4.81 -20.63
CA THR A 90 0.72 -4.58 -19.18
C THR A 90 -0.58 -3.85 -18.83
N ILE A 91 -1.04 -2.91 -19.65
CA ILE A 91 -2.34 -2.22 -19.44
C ILE A 91 -3.48 -3.23 -19.40
N GLU A 92 -3.56 -4.10 -20.41
CA GLU A 92 -4.62 -5.10 -20.50
C GLU A 92 -4.61 -6.06 -19.31
N LEU A 93 -3.44 -6.62 -18.99
CA LEU A 93 -3.31 -7.58 -17.92
C LEU A 93 -3.50 -6.94 -16.54
N ALA A 94 -2.92 -5.78 -16.27
CA ALA A 94 -3.08 -5.07 -15.00
C ALA A 94 -4.54 -4.68 -14.75
N THR A 95 -5.28 -4.29 -15.79
CA THR A 95 -6.71 -4.01 -15.67
C THR A 95 -7.48 -5.23 -15.18
N LEU A 96 -7.25 -6.39 -15.77
CA LEU A 96 -7.90 -7.64 -15.35
C LEU A 96 -7.53 -8.03 -13.93
N VAL A 97 -6.24 -8.01 -13.61
CA VAL A 97 -5.71 -8.41 -12.30
C VAL A 97 -6.21 -7.49 -11.19
N LEU A 98 -6.23 -6.18 -11.41
CA LEU A 98 -6.70 -5.22 -10.41
C LEU A 98 -8.21 -5.31 -10.18
N LEU A 99 -9.00 -5.49 -11.24
CA LEU A 99 -10.45 -5.71 -11.11
C LEU A 99 -10.77 -7.00 -10.36
N ASP A 100 -10.07 -8.09 -10.65
CA ASP A 100 -10.26 -9.36 -9.94
C ASP A 100 -9.85 -9.26 -8.48
N SER A 101 -8.69 -8.67 -8.20
CA SER A 101 -8.21 -8.40 -6.84
C SER A 101 -9.20 -7.54 -6.05
N GLY A 102 -9.75 -6.48 -6.66
CA GLY A 102 -10.75 -5.62 -6.03
C GLY A 102 -12.02 -6.39 -5.65
N ARG A 103 -12.55 -7.23 -6.55
CA ARG A 103 -13.72 -8.08 -6.28
C ARG A 103 -13.49 -9.05 -5.13
N LEU A 104 -12.33 -9.71 -5.12
CA LEU A 104 -11.96 -10.62 -4.04
C LEU A 104 -11.88 -9.89 -2.69
N GLN A 105 -11.29 -8.71 -2.65
CA GLN A 105 -11.20 -7.91 -1.42
C GLN A 105 -12.59 -7.47 -0.93
N GLU A 106 -13.49 -7.06 -1.83
CA GLU A 106 -14.88 -6.75 -1.47
C GLU A 106 -15.61 -7.97 -0.88
N GLU A 107 -15.43 -9.14 -1.47
CA GLU A 107 -16.04 -10.37 -0.95
C GLU A 107 -15.50 -10.74 0.43
N PHE A 108 -14.19 -10.61 0.63
CA PHE A 108 -13.58 -10.84 1.94
C PHE A 108 -14.12 -9.85 2.97
N ALA A 109 -14.17 -8.55 2.66
CA ALA A 109 -14.71 -7.54 3.57
C ALA A 109 -16.19 -7.81 3.91
N LYS A 110 -17.03 -8.21 2.93
CA LYS A 110 -18.43 -8.60 3.18
C LYS A 110 -18.55 -9.84 4.08
N ARG A 111 -17.63 -10.80 3.95
CA ARG A 111 -17.59 -12.00 4.81
C ARG A 111 -17.16 -11.64 6.22
N GLU A 112 -16.14 -10.81 6.36
CA GLU A 112 -15.63 -10.30 7.63
C GLU A 112 -16.72 -9.55 8.40
N MET A 113 -17.37 -8.57 7.80
CA MET A 113 -18.50 -7.86 8.41
C MET A 113 -19.65 -8.77 8.84
N ARG A 114 -19.94 -9.85 8.09
CA ARG A 114 -20.97 -10.83 8.47
C ARG A 114 -20.52 -11.69 9.65
N TRP A 115 -19.23 -11.96 9.76
CA TRP A 115 -18.66 -12.72 10.86
C TRP A 115 -18.64 -11.85 12.13
N GLU A 116 -18.19 -10.62 12.06
CA GLU A 116 -18.19 -9.64 13.16
C GLU A 116 -19.58 -9.45 13.75
N LYS A 117 -20.58 -9.24 12.92
CA LYS A 117 -21.98 -9.13 13.36
C LYS A 117 -22.49 -10.37 14.13
N ARG A 118 -21.92 -11.53 13.89
CA ARG A 118 -22.29 -12.78 14.57
C ARG A 118 -21.46 -13.06 15.81
N HIS A 119 -20.30 -12.42 15.95
CA HIS A 119 -19.35 -12.67 17.01
C HIS A 119 -18.82 -11.36 17.64
N PRO A 120 -19.72 -10.48 18.14
CA PRO A 120 -19.30 -9.17 18.64
C PRO A 120 -18.29 -9.26 19.79
N ASP A 121 -18.41 -10.29 20.64
CA ASP A 121 -17.51 -10.50 21.79
C ASP A 121 -16.06 -10.86 21.38
N LEU A 122 -15.85 -11.32 20.15
CA LEU A 122 -14.53 -11.70 19.63
C LEU A 122 -13.84 -10.57 18.86
N VAL A 123 -14.62 -9.58 18.41
CA VAL A 123 -14.10 -8.44 17.61
C VAL A 123 -13.13 -7.61 18.44
N GLU A 124 -13.50 -7.28 19.66
CA GLU A 124 -12.68 -6.45 20.56
C GLU A 124 -11.30 -7.08 20.87
N ALA A 125 -11.25 -8.40 20.99
CA ALA A 125 -10.02 -9.14 21.21
C ALA A 125 -9.13 -9.21 19.94
N ASP A 126 -9.74 -9.29 18.76
CA ASP A 126 -9.03 -9.35 17.48
C ASP A 126 -8.49 -7.97 17.09
N ASP A 127 -9.24 -6.91 17.33
CA ASP A 127 -8.82 -5.51 17.12
C ASP A 127 -7.58 -5.17 17.95
N ALA A 128 -7.57 -5.56 19.23
CA ALA A 128 -6.41 -5.37 20.11
C ALA A 128 -5.17 -6.14 19.63
N LYS A 129 -5.37 -7.32 19.04
CA LYS A 129 -4.30 -8.12 18.45
C LYS A 129 -3.77 -7.51 17.16
N GLN A 130 -4.67 -7.03 16.28
CA GLN A 130 -4.30 -6.37 15.03
C GLN A 130 -3.54 -5.07 15.29
N LEU A 131 -3.95 -4.29 16.30
CA LEU A 131 -3.26 -3.07 16.69
C LEU A 131 -1.82 -3.34 17.14
N ARG A 132 -1.61 -4.36 17.98
CA ARG A 132 -0.25 -4.77 18.40
C ARG A 132 0.60 -5.25 17.23
N GLN A 133 0.02 -5.98 16.28
CA GLN A 133 0.73 -6.41 15.07
C GLN A 133 1.09 -5.22 14.18
N TYR A 134 0.22 -4.23 14.10
CA TYR A 134 0.47 -3.00 13.37
C TYR A 134 1.60 -2.18 13.98
N GLU A 135 1.58 -2.00 15.30
CA GLU A 135 2.65 -1.31 16.05
C GLU A 135 4.00 -2.02 15.87
N ALA A 136 4.03 -3.34 15.99
CA ALA A 136 5.24 -4.13 15.77
C ALA A 136 5.75 -4.04 14.30
N ALA A 137 4.84 -3.96 13.34
CA ALA A 137 5.22 -3.80 11.92
C ALA A 137 5.78 -2.40 11.64
N LEU A 138 5.29 -1.37 12.31
CA LEU A 138 5.84 -0.02 12.25
C LEU A 138 7.24 0.05 12.89
N GLU A 139 7.45 -0.58 14.04
CA GLU A 139 8.77 -0.65 14.69
C GLU A 139 9.79 -1.35 13.78
N LEU A 140 9.43 -2.48 13.17
CA LEU A 140 10.29 -3.19 12.22
C LEU A 140 10.59 -2.39 10.95
N ALA A 141 9.67 -1.53 10.52
CA ALA A 141 9.89 -0.64 9.39
C ALA A 141 10.83 0.52 9.74
N HIS A 142 10.88 0.94 11.02
CA HIS A 142 11.73 2.02 11.52
C HIS A 142 13.15 1.56 11.86
N ASP A 143 13.35 0.29 12.20
CA ASP A 143 14.68 -0.23 12.61
C ASP A 143 15.66 -0.34 11.41
N GLY A 144 15.26 0.11 10.23
CA GLY A 144 16.02 0.08 8.98
C GLY A 144 16.65 1.40 8.55
N ASP A 145 16.18 2.55 9.01
CA ASP A 145 16.71 3.86 8.62
C ASP A 145 16.54 4.89 9.76
N GLU A 146 17.66 5.47 10.22
CA GLU A 146 17.67 6.72 10.99
C GLU A 146 17.23 7.90 10.08
N ILE A 147 15.98 7.95 9.67
CA ILE A 147 15.39 9.14 9.04
C ILE A 147 14.01 9.36 9.67
N GLY A 148 13.91 10.51 10.31
CA GLY A 148 12.83 11.04 11.12
C GLY A 148 11.44 10.46 10.95
N ALA A 149 10.88 9.99 12.06
CA ALA A 149 9.49 9.57 12.15
C ALA A 149 8.54 10.71 11.72
N PRO A 150 7.61 10.47 10.80
CA PRO A 150 6.48 11.37 10.63
C PRO A 150 5.62 11.29 11.89
N ALA A 151 5.28 12.44 12.45
CA ALA A 151 4.34 12.54 13.54
C ALA A 151 3.00 11.94 13.10
N VAL A 152 2.66 10.77 13.61
CA VAL A 152 1.34 10.14 13.42
C VAL A 152 0.35 10.89 14.32
N ALA A 153 0.01 12.11 13.94
CA ALA A 153 -1.11 12.84 14.52
C ALA A 153 -2.34 12.57 13.66
N GLY A 154 -3.26 11.78 14.20
CA GLY A 154 -4.61 11.63 13.65
C GLY A 154 -4.80 10.46 12.69
N MET A 155 -4.52 9.23 13.11
CA MET A 155 -5.12 8.08 12.43
C MET A 155 -6.60 7.98 12.81
N PRO A 156 -7.51 7.96 11.83
CA PRO A 156 -8.88 7.57 12.12
C PRO A 156 -8.90 6.09 12.47
N THR A 157 -9.53 5.80 13.57
CA THR A 157 -10.00 4.48 13.97
C THR A 157 -10.47 3.71 12.75
N LEU A 158 -9.94 2.49 12.56
CA LEU A 158 -10.38 1.45 11.61
C LEU A 158 -11.22 1.96 10.45
N LEU A 159 -10.66 1.92 9.27
CA LEU A 159 -11.34 2.28 8.02
C LEU A 159 -12.66 1.51 7.88
N HIS A 160 -13.75 2.06 8.40
CA HIS A 160 -15.06 1.79 7.87
C HIS A 160 -15.06 2.29 6.42
N TRP A 161 -15.22 1.38 5.50
CA TRP A 161 -15.47 1.68 4.12
C TRP A 161 -16.92 2.13 4.00
N ASP A 162 -17.18 3.41 4.23
CA ASP A 162 -18.44 4.00 3.80
C ASP A 162 -18.36 4.23 2.29
N THR A 163 -19.33 3.65 1.59
CA THR A 163 -19.60 3.66 0.15
C THR A 163 -19.68 5.06 -0.44
#